data_0f9fa4866a9a598850fbed3a9911e4bb
#
_entry.id   0f9fa4866a9a598850fbed3a9911e4bb
#
_cell.length_a   1.000
_cell.length_b   1.000
_cell.length_c   1.000
_cell.angle_alpha   90.00
_cell.angle_beta   90.00
_cell.angle_gamma   90.00
#
_symmetry.space_group_name_H-M   'P 1'
#
loop_
_entity.id
_entity.type
_entity.pdbx_description
1 polymer ?
#
loop_
_entity_poly.entity_id
_entity_poly.type
_entity_poly.pdbx_seq_one_letter_code
_entity_poly.pdbx_strand_id
1 'polypeptide(L)'
;MIGRIHSFESFGTVDGPGVRFVTFMQGCPLRCLFCHNPDTWDPNGKCQYEFTPEQLRDEVVKYRSFIKSGGVTASGGEPLMQSEFVAEFFRLCHDEGLHTALDTSGAIITDKVLKVLDNTDLVLLDIKTMDAEL
;
A
#
# COMPACT_ATOMS: atom_id res chain seq x y z
N MET A 1 15.52 5.33 -4.74
CA MET A 1 14.04 5.43 -4.70
C MET A 1 13.58 5.38 -3.26
N ILE A 2 12.86 6.39 -2.84
CA ILE A 2 12.40 6.49 -1.44
C ILE A 2 10.88 6.52 -1.42
N GLY A 3 10.28 5.66 -0.61
CA GLY A 3 8.86 5.66 -0.38
C GLY A 3 8.53 6.39 0.90
N ARG A 4 7.46 7.19 0.88
CA ARG A 4 7.00 7.94 2.04
C ARG A 4 5.85 7.17 2.67
N ILE A 5 6.04 6.77 3.91
CA ILE A 5 5.11 5.88 4.60
C ILE A 5 4.59 6.56 5.85
N HIS A 6 3.26 6.61 5.97
CA HIS A 6 2.62 7.18 7.15
C HIS A 6 2.81 6.26 8.36
N SER A 7 2.53 4.98 8.18
CA SER A 7 2.62 4.00 9.27
C SER A 7 2.54 2.59 8.69
N PHE A 8 2.74 1.59 9.55
CA PHE A 8 2.52 0.20 9.13
C PHE A 8 1.99 -0.60 10.33
N GLU A 9 1.32 -1.71 10.01
CA GLU A 9 0.75 -2.60 10.99
C GLU A 9 1.18 -4.02 10.64
N SER A 10 1.79 -4.73 11.59
CA SER A 10 2.39 -6.03 11.31
C SER A 10 1.43 -7.22 11.44
N PHE A 11 0.21 -6.99 11.93
CA PHE A 11 -0.76 -8.08 12.13
C PHE A 11 -2.15 -7.70 11.62
N GLY A 12 -2.22 -7.04 10.46
CA GLY A 12 -3.51 -6.65 9.90
C GLY A 12 -4.33 -7.83 9.44
N THR A 13 -5.63 -7.81 9.69
CA THR A 13 -6.52 -8.91 9.30
C THR A 13 -7.68 -8.45 8.42
N VAL A 14 -7.79 -7.16 8.11
CA VAL A 14 -8.93 -6.65 7.34
C VAL A 14 -8.56 -6.17 5.93
N ASP A 15 -7.28 -6.08 5.61
CA ASP A 15 -6.84 -5.55 4.32
C ASP A 15 -6.31 -6.67 3.41
N GLY A 16 -7.07 -7.72 3.29
CA GLY A 16 -6.73 -8.88 2.46
C GLY A 16 -6.78 -10.17 3.25
N PRO A 17 -6.56 -11.30 2.59
CA PRO A 17 -6.68 -12.59 3.25
C PRO A 17 -5.51 -12.86 4.20
N GLY A 18 -5.82 -13.52 5.30
CA GLY A 18 -4.84 -13.94 6.29
C GLY A 18 -4.31 -12.79 7.12
N VAL A 19 -3.30 -13.06 7.92
CA VAL A 19 -2.61 -12.04 8.69
C VAL A 19 -1.59 -11.36 7.76
N ARG A 20 -1.59 -10.04 7.74
CA ARG A 20 -0.81 -9.31 6.76
C ARG A 20 0.01 -8.19 7.39
N PHE A 21 1.12 -7.88 6.74
CA PHE A 21 1.87 -6.66 7.04
C PHE A 21 1.28 -5.56 6.16
N VAL A 22 0.68 -4.55 6.75
CA VAL A 22 0.01 -3.48 6.02
C VAL A 22 0.86 -2.22 6.09
N THR A 23 1.16 -1.65 4.93
CA THR A 23 1.89 -0.40 4.82
C THR A 23 0.91 0.69 4.43
N PHE A 24 0.78 1.72 5.26
CA PHE A 24 -0.09 2.85 4.98
C PHE A 24 0.74 3.96 4.36
N MET A 25 0.56 4.16 3.06
CA MET A 25 1.35 5.12 2.30
C MET A 25 0.90 6.55 2.58
N GLN A 26 1.81 7.50 2.43
CA GLN A 26 1.50 8.90 2.59
C GLN A 26 0.99 9.48 1.27
N GLY A 27 -0.06 10.28 1.31
CA GLY A 27 -0.59 11.00 0.17
C GLY A 27 -1.86 10.41 -0.41
N CYS A 28 -2.84 11.24 -0.67
CA CYS A 28 -4.09 10.82 -1.28
C CYS A 28 -4.66 11.98 -2.09
N PRO A 29 -4.89 11.81 -3.41
CA PRO A 29 -5.40 12.89 -4.24
C PRO A 29 -6.88 13.19 -4.00
N LEU A 30 -7.62 12.26 -3.41
CA LEU A 30 -9.06 12.40 -3.29
C LEU A 30 -9.49 13.29 -2.13
N ARG A 31 -8.77 13.30 -1.03
CA ARG A 31 -9.15 14.04 0.18
C ARG A 31 -10.63 13.81 0.51
N CYS A 32 -11.04 12.55 0.44
CA CYS A 32 -12.43 12.20 0.58
C CYS A 32 -12.93 12.47 1.99
N LEU A 33 -14.16 12.95 2.11
CA LEU A 33 -14.76 13.20 3.43
C LEU A 33 -14.86 11.94 4.26
N PHE A 34 -14.84 10.79 3.63
CA PHE A 34 -14.91 9.52 4.34
C PHE A 34 -13.54 8.95 4.71
N CYS A 35 -12.47 9.71 4.46
CA CYS A 35 -11.14 9.26 4.83
C CYS A 35 -10.94 9.44 6.33
N HIS A 36 -10.54 8.37 7.02
CA HIS A 36 -10.36 8.41 8.46
C HIS A 36 -8.97 8.88 8.88
N ASN A 37 -8.05 9.02 7.93
CA ASN A 37 -6.68 9.40 8.22
C ASN A 37 -6.30 10.63 7.40
N PRO A 38 -6.75 11.83 7.81
CA PRO A 38 -6.42 13.04 7.06
C PRO A 38 -4.93 13.32 6.96
N ASP A 39 -4.14 12.80 7.87
CA ASP A 39 -2.68 12.97 7.81
C ASP A 39 -2.07 12.32 6.58
N THR A 40 -2.75 11.37 5.94
CA THR A 40 -2.23 10.73 4.73
C THR A 40 -2.60 11.48 3.46
N TRP A 41 -3.42 12.54 3.54
CA TRP A 41 -3.90 13.26 2.36
C TRP A 41 -2.81 14.01 1.64
N ASP A 42 -1.92 14.65 2.38
CA ASP A 42 -0.96 15.59 1.81
C ASP A 42 0.31 14.83 1.40
N PRO A 43 0.57 14.71 0.10
CA PRO A 43 1.77 14.01 -0.36
C PRO A 43 3.06 14.74 0.03
N ASN A 44 2.96 16.02 0.36
CA ASN A 44 4.11 16.78 0.82
C ASN A 44 4.10 16.95 2.33
N GLY A 45 3.16 16.31 3.01
CA GLY A 45 3.05 16.38 4.45
C GLY A 45 4.13 15.55 5.14
N LYS A 46 4.19 15.69 6.43
CA LYS A 46 5.18 14.99 7.22
C LYS A 46 4.81 13.52 7.30
N CYS A 47 5.69 12.65 6.81
CA CYS A 47 5.52 11.22 6.96
C CYS A 47 6.37 10.73 8.13
N GLN A 48 6.03 9.56 8.68
CA GLN A 48 6.78 9.03 9.81
C GLN A 48 7.99 8.24 9.37
N TYR A 49 7.95 7.64 8.19
CA TYR A 49 9.02 6.79 7.70
C TYR A 49 9.34 7.10 6.25
N GLU A 50 10.64 7.05 5.93
CA GLU A 50 11.09 7.10 4.56
C GLU A 50 11.99 5.90 4.35
N PHE A 51 11.58 4.97 3.49
CA PHE A 51 12.31 3.73 3.25
C PHE A 51 12.59 3.54 1.77
N THR A 52 13.70 2.87 1.47
CA THR A 52 13.84 2.28 0.13
C THR A 52 12.98 1.01 0.10
N PRO A 53 12.66 0.48 -1.10
CA PRO A 53 11.91 -0.77 -1.19
C PRO A 53 12.61 -1.91 -0.44
N GLU A 54 13.94 -1.95 -0.50
CA GLU A 54 14.72 -2.97 0.18
C GLU A 54 14.61 -2.84 1.70
N GLN A 55 14.64 -1.62 2.21
CA GLN A 55 14.50 -1.39 3.64
C GLN A 55 13.13 -1.81 4.14
N LEU A 56 12.08 -1.52 3.37
CA LEU A 56 10.74 -1.94 3.75
C LEU A 56 10.59 -3.45 3.69
N ARG A 57 11.16 -4.09 2.64
CA ARG A 57 11.17 -5.54 2.57
C ARG A 57 11.83 -6.15 3.79
N ASP A 58 12.95 -5.56 4.24
CA ASP A 58 13.68 -6.07 5.40
C ASP A 58 12.83 -5.98 6.67
N GLU A 59 11.99 -4.94 6.79
CA GLU A 59 11.06 -4.85 7.92
C GLU A 59 10.03 -5.97 7.83
N VAL A 60 9.49 -6.22 6.65
CA VAL A 60 8.46 -7.23 6.45
C VAL A 60 8.97 -8.62 6.79
N VAL A 61 10.20 -8.96 6.39
CA VAL A 61 10.69 -10.32 6.61
C VAL A 61 10.91 -10.63 8.08
N LYS A 62 10.99 -9.62 8.94
CA LYS A 62 11.05 -9.87 10.40
C LYS A 62 9.78 -10.55 10.90
N TYR A 63 8.68 -10.38 10.19
CA TYR A 63 7.39 -10.92 10.58
C TYR A 63 6.95 -12.08 9.69
N ARG A 64 7.86 -12.62 8.87
CA ARG A 64 7.51 -13.65 7.88
C ARG A 64 6.72 -14.81 8.47
N SER A 65 7.11 -15.29 9.65
CA SER A 65 6.44 -16.45 10.24
C SER A 65 5.00 -16.14 10.63
N PHE A 66 4.67 -14.89 10.87
CA PHE A 66 3.32 -14.49 11.26
C PHE A 66 2.43 -14.18 10.05
N ILE A 67 3.02 -13.74 8.94
CA ILE A 67 2.25 -13.35 7.76
C ILE A 67 2.30 -14.41 6.65
N LYS A 68 2.80 -15.59 6.97
CA LYS A 68 3.00 -16.66 6.00
C LYS A 68 1.71 -17.05 5.27
N SER A 69 0.57 -17.03 5.99
CA SER A 69 -0.71 -17.38 5.38
C SER A 69 -1.37 -16.19 4.69
N GLY A 70 -0.88 -15.00 4.90
CA GLY A 70 -1.40 -13.79 4.28
C GLY A 70 -0.38 -13.19 3.33
N GLY A 71 0.34 -12.18 3.77
CA GLY A 71 1.33 -11.50 2.94
C GLY A 71 1.45 -10.03 3.29
N VAL A 72 1.60 -9.19 2.27
CA VAL A 72 1.73 -7.74 2.46
C VAL A 72 0.62 -7.02 1.73
N THR A 73 0.23 -5.86 2.25
CA THR A 73 -0.75 -4.98 1.63
C THR A 73 -0.21 -3.56 1.60
N ALA A 74 -0.32 -2.90 0.46
CA ALA A 74 -0.07 -1.46 0.38
C ALA A 74 -1.43 -0.76 0.42
N SER A 75 -1.61 0.11 1.38
CA SER A 75 -2.87 0.79 1.64
C SER A 75 -2.57 2.24 2.08
N GLY A 76 -3.46 2.86 2.80
CA GLY A 76 -3.21 4.14 3.43
C GLY A 76 -3.87 5.26 2.72
N GLY A 77 -3.13 6.30 2.32
CA GLY A 77 -3.56 7.29 1.36
C GLY A 77 -3.84 6.60 0.04
N GLU A 78 -3.14 7.00 -1.02
CA GLU A 78 -3.29 6.28 -2.30
C GLU A 78 -1.94 5.69 -2.69
N PRO A 79 -1.76 4.35 -2.59
CA PRO A 79 -0.48 3.73 -2.90
C PRO A 79 0.01 4.02 -4.31
N LEU A 80 -0.92 4.21 -5.26
CA LEU A 80 -0.55 4.44 -6.65
C LEU A 80 0.07 5.83 -6.88
N MET A 81 0.03 6.72 -5.90
CA MET A 81 0.80 7.95 -5.98
C MET A 81 2.30 7.69 -5.89
N GLN A 82 2.69 6.52 -5.38
CA GLN A 82 4.08 6.11 -5.30
C GLN A 82 4.27 4.79 -6.03
N SER A 83 3.75 4.74 -7.27
CA SER A 83 3.68 3.50 -8.05
C SER A 83 5.03 2.81 -8.22
N GLU A 84 6.08 3.56 -8.52
CA GLU A 84 7.39 2.94 -8.76
C GLU A 84 7.91 2.27 -7.49
N PHE A 85 7.71 2.92 -6.35
CA PHE A 85 8.13 2.35 -5.07
C PHE A 85 7.34 1.08 -4.76
N VAL A 86 6.01 1.14 -4.92
CA VAL A 86 5.16 -0.01 -4.61
C VAL A 86 5.47 -1.18 -5.54
N ALA A 87 5.69 -0.91 -6.83
CA ALA A 87 6.02 -1.96 -7.80
C ALA A 87 7.31 -2.69 -7.39
N GLU A 88 8.34 -1.95 -7.02
CA GLU A 88 9.60 -2.56 -6.63
C GLU A 88 9.48 -3.29 -5.30
N PHE A 89 8.76 -2.71 -4.34
CA PHE A 89 8.53 -3.35 -3.06
C PHE A 89 7.78 -4.68 -3.24
N PHE A 90 6.74 -4.69 -4.07
CA PHE A 90 5.98 -5.92 -4.33
C PHE A 90 6.83 -6.96 -5.05
N ARG A 91 7.69 -6.53 -5.98
CA ARG A 91 8.59 -7.45 -6.65
C ARG A 91 9.51 -8.14 -5.63
N LEU A 92 10.06 -7.36 -4.70
CA LEU A 92 10.93 -7.90 -3.67
C LEU A 92 10.18 -8.86 -2.74
N CYS A 93 8.92 -8.54 -2.44
CA CYS A 93 8.10 -9.42 -1.60
C CYS A 93 7.80 -10.73 -2.32
N HIS A 94 7.56 -10.70 -3.63
CA HIS A 94 7.38 -11.93 -4.40
C HIS A 94 8.65 -12.77 -4.39
N ASP A 95 9.81 -12.15 -4.45
CA ASP A 95 11.08 -12.88 -4.36
C ASP A 95 11.22 -13.58 -3.01
N GLU A 96 10.53 -13.09 -1.98
CA GLU A 96 10.51 -13.70 -0.66
C GLU A 96 9.35 -14.69 -0.50
N GLY A 97 8.59 -14.93 -1.54
CA GLY A 97 7.47 -15.86 -1.51
C GLY A 97 6.22 -15.31 -0.84
N LEU A 98 6.08 -14.01 -0.75
CA LEU A 98 4.95 -13.37 -0.07
C LEU A 98 3.87 -12.94 -1.04
N HIS A 99 2.62 -13.11 -0.64
CA HIS A 99 1.46 -12.64 -1.41
C HIS A 99 1.38 -11.13 -1.29
N THR A 100 1.00 -10.44 -2.37
CA THR A 100 0.89 -8.98 -2.37
C THR A 100 -0.53 -8.55 -2.68
N ALA A 101 -1.03 -7.57 -1.94
CA ALA A 101 -2.35 -6.98 -2.16
C ALA A 101 -2.23 -5.47 -2.24
N LEU A 102 -2.99 -4.89 -3.15
CA LEU A 102 -3.03 -3.45 -3.35
C LEU A 102 -4.43 -2.95 -3.01
N ASP A 103 -4.52 -2.07 -2.02
CA ASP A 103 -5.78 -1.44 -1.64
C ASP A 103 -5.77 -0.03 -2.22
N THR A 104 -6.56 0.21 -3.25
CA THR A 104 -6.53 1.47 -3.98
C THR A 104 -7.93 1.95 -4.31
N SER A 105 -8.07 3.27 -4.46
CA SER A 105 -9.31 3.87 -4.93
C SER A 105 -9.43 3.80 -6.45
N GLY A 106 -8.35 3.47 -7.14
CA GLY A 106 -8.33 3.46 -8.61
C GLY A 106 -8.31 4.86 -9.21
N ALA A 107 -8.04 5.88 -8.42
CA ALA A 107 -8.07 7.26 -8.90
C ALA A 107 -6.92 7.62 -9.82
N ILE A 108 -5.82 6.88 -9.76
CA ILE A 108 -4.64 7.16 -10.57
C ILE A 108 -4.40 5.99 -11.52
N ILE A 109 -4.52 6.26 -12.82
CA ILE A 109 -4.28 5.25 -13.83
C ILE A 109 -3.22 5.78 -14.79
N THR A 110 -2.03 5.24 -14.71
CA THR A 110 -0.90 5.62 -15.56
C THR A 110 -0.17 4.36 -16.00
N ASP A 111 0.78 4.53 -16.92
CA ASP A 111 1.59 3.39 -17.37
C ASP A 111 2.37 2.77 -16.20
N LYS A 112 2.71 3.55 -15.19
CA LYS A 112 3.44 3.05 -14.03
C LYS A 112 2.59 2.11 -13.18
N VAL A 113 1.28 2.26 -13.22
CA VAL A 113 0.36 1.40 -12.49
C VAL A 113 0.44 -0.03 -13.00
N LEU A 114 0.69 -0.20 -14.31
CA LEU A 114 0.80 -1.55 -14.87
C LEU A 114 1.92 -2.34 -14.22
N LYS A 115 3.03 -1.68 -13.89
CA LYS A 115 4.13 -2.36 -13.20
C LYS A 115 3.75 -2.80 -11.78
N VAL A 116 2.91 -2.01 -11.12
CA VAL A 116 2.40 -2.40 -9.81
C VAL A 116 1.53 -3.64 -9.96
N LEU A 117 0.62 -3.62 -10.94
CA LEU A 117 -0.30 -4.73 -11.14
C LEU A 117 0.42 -6.01 -11.54
N ASP A 118 1.52 -5.91 -12.27
CA ASP A 118 2.31 -7.09 -12.65
C ASP A 118 2.86 -7.83 -11.42
N ASN A 119 3.00 -7.12 -10.30
CA ASN A 119 3.54 -7.70 -9.07
C ASN A 119 2.48 -7.76 -7.96
N THR A 120 1.20 -7.62 -8.32
CA THR A 120 0.09 -7.63 -7.37
C THR A 120 -0.72 -8.90 -7.53
N ASP A 121 -0.92 -9.63 -6.45
CA ASP A 121 -1.72 -10.85 -6.48
C ASP A 121 -3.21 -10.56 -6.28
N LEU A 122 -3.55 -9.50 -5.56
CA LEU A 122 -4.94 -9.16 -5.24
C LEU A 122 -5.11 -7.65 -5.23
N VAL A 123 -6.13 -7.16 -5.92
CA VAL A 123 -6.47 -5.74 -5.88
C VAL A 123 -7.75 -5.59 -5.07
N LEU A 124 -7.70 -4.75 -4.04
CA LEU A 124 -8.85 -4.38 -3.25
C LEU A 124 -9.23 -2.97 -3.71
N LEU A 125 -10.29 -2.87 -4.49
CA LEU A 125 -10.71 -1.59 -5.03
C LEU A 125 -11.72 -0.96 -4.08
N ASP A 126 -11.31 0.13 -3.45
CA ASP A 126 -12.17 0.84 -2.50
C ASP A 126 -12.67 2.10 -3.18
N ILE A 127 -13.87 2.06 -3.66
CA ILE A 127 -14.46 3.21 -4.35
C ILE A 127 -15.14 4.08 -3.31
N LYS A 128 -14.46 5.14 -2.92
CA LYS A 128 -15.05 6.12 -2.04
C LYS A 128 -15.70 7.17 -2.90
N THR A 129 -16.90 6.84 -3.38
CA THR A 129 -17.46 7.68 -4.35
C THR A 129 -18.03 8.88 -3.73
N MET A 130 -17.73 9.96 -4.32
CA MET A 130 -18.27 11.20 -3.87
C MET A 130 -19.57 11.46 -4.58
N ASP A 131 -19.87 10.60 -5.48
CA ASP A 131 -21.07 10.80 -6.21
C ASP A 131 -21.99 9.85 -5.64
N ALA A 132 -21.89 9.69 -4.49
CA ALA A 132 -22.78 8.91 -3.85
C ALA A 132 -24.13 9.34 -4.16
N GLU A 133 -24.17 10.31 -4.76
CA GLU A 133 -25.34 10.76 -5.27
C GLU A 133 -25.69 9.82 -6.10
N LEU A 134 -24.79 9.38 -6.14
CA LEU A 134 -25.13 8.37 -6.84
C LEU A 134 -26.42 8.03 -6.47
#